data_e0dfde34fed9ce1a4ce7ef079c1c454a
#
_entry.id   e0dfde34fed9ce1a4ce7ef079c1c454a
#
_cell.length_a   1.000
_cell.length_b   1.000
_cell.length_c   1.000
_cell.angle_alpha   90.00
_cell.angle_beta   90.00
_cell.angle_gamma   90.00
#
_symmetry.space_group_name_H-M   'P 1'
#
loop_
_entity.id
_entity.type
_entity.pdbx_description
1 polymer ?
#
loop_
_entity_poly.entity_id
_entity_poly.type
_entity_poly.pdbx_seq_one_letter_code
_entity_poly.pdbx_strand_id
1 'polypeptide(L)'
;MGKVNNALRMLAILRSRKKVTRKELAAELEVNEREITRYKEDLESAGVTINNTTGKYGGYELVGNDYLLNLDLSYDELNILDRVTEELKAQGSHYYSTLDSINKKIRVASNKKFDDIINKSNYYSKGVTLKINVEEEKNKWLIINDGIINKKKIEIEYTDSKGVESKRIVNPYGLFTYYGANFFVGFCNAKNEIRTFKLVRINKVKLIKDESFERGDFNLKTYLDNNIGLFRDGRYNIKLKIKYPYAQGFKEFKWLDDEIITDYQKEGYIIYEALVNGKIQTIEWIIGMGSNCTVLEPEEIRNEVIDCARKIIENNT
;
A
#
# COMPACT_ATOMS: atom_id res chain seq x y z
N MET A 1 -44.31 4.11 4.78
CA MET A 1 -42.86 3.92 4.81
C MET A 1 -42.51 2.46 4.49
N GLY A 2 -41.39 2.18 3.80
CA GLY A 2 -41.04 0.80 3.40
C GLY A 2 -40.63 -0.06 4.62
N LYS A 3 -40.91 -1.37 4.59
CA LYS A 3 -40.59 -2.32 5.67
C LYS A 3 -39.13 -2.27 6.12
N VAL A 4 -38.19 -2.16 5.16
CA VAL A 4 -36.74 -2.07 5.42
C VAL A 4 -36.40 -0.81 6.25
N ASN A 5 -37.03 0.32 5.94
CA ASN A 5 -36.79 1.56 6.69
C ASN A 5 -37.22 1.42 8.17
N ASN A 6 -38.35 0.78 8.44
CA ASN A 6 -38.83 0.60 9.81
C ASN A 6 -37.97 -0.41 10.59
N ALA A 7 -37.46 -1.47 9.95
CA ALA A 7 -36.52 -2.39 10.60
C ALA A 7 -35.20 -1.67 10.98
N LEU A 8 -34.65 -0.83 10.10
CA LEU A 8 -33.46 -0.03 10.39
C LEU A 8 -33.71 1.04 11.48
N ARG A 9 -34.91 1.67 11.50
CA ARG A 9 -35.30 2.58 12.57
C ARG A 9 -35.45 1.86 13.93
N MET A 10 -36.04 0.65 13.93
CA MET A 10 -36.09 -0.20 15.12
C MET A 10 -34.68 -0.50 15.66
N LEU A 11 -33.75 -0.86 14.80
CA LEU A 11 -32.36 -1.11 15.17
C LEU A 11 -31.72 0.16 15.78
N ALA A 12 -31.93 1.33 15.20
CA ALA A 12 -31.43 2.61 15.71
C ALA A 12 -31.99 2.94 17.10
N ILE A 13 -33.29 2.69 17.35
CA ILE A 13 -33.92 2.88 18.66
C ILE A 13 -33.31 1.93 19.68
N LEU A 14 -33.20 0.63 19.34
CA LEU A 14 -32.60 -0.38 20.23
C LEU A 14 -31.13 -0.10 20.53
N ARG A 15 -30.41 0.55 19.60
CA ARG A 15 -29.02 0.97 19.77
C ARG A 15 -28.88 2.17 20.73
N SER A 16 -29.86 3.06 20.73
CA SER A 16 -29.85 4.25 21.57
C SER A 16 -30.31 3.98 23.00
N ARG A 17 -31.04 2.89 23.24
CA ARG A 17 -31.66 2.55 24.53
C ARG A 17 -31.33 1.12 24.91
N LYS A 18 -30.97 0.91 26.18
CA LYS A 18 -30.56 -0.39 26.71
C LYS A 18 -31.63 -1.47 26.54
N LYS A 19 -32.91 -1.10 26.70
CA LYS A 19 -34.06 -2.01 26.61
C LYS A 19 -35.31 -1.20 26.20
N VAL A 20 -36.12 -1.72 25.28
CA VAL A 20 -37.34 -1.05 24.79
C VAL A 20 -38.45 -2.09 24.67
N THR A 21 -39.65 -1.77 25.19
CA THR A 21 -40.79 -2.66 25.10
C THR A 21 -41.38 -2.72 23.68
N ARG A 22 -42.07 -3.81 23.34
CA ARG A 22 -42.74 -3.95 22.05
C ARG A 22 -43.72 -2.82 21.80
N LYS A 23 -44.47 -2.40 22.83
CA LYS A 23 -45.48 -1.35 22.76
C LYS A 23 -44.85 0.01 22.50
N GLU A 24 -43.70 0.33 23.11
CA GLU A 24 -42.98 1.57 22.85
C GLU A 24 -42.42 1.60 21.43
N LEU A 25 -41.83 0.49 20.94
CA LEU A 25 -41.39 0.39 19.56
C LEU A 25 -42.51 0.55 18.54
N ALA A 26 -43.69 -0.07 18.81
CA ALA A 26 -44.87 0.05 17.96
C ALA A 26 -45.36 1.48 17.88
N ALA A 27 -45.42 2.19 19.01
CA ALA A 27 -45.82 3.59 19.09
C ALA A 27 -44.82 4.51 18.37
N GLU A 28 -43.52 4.34 18.56
CA GLU A 28 -42.48 5.20 17.99
C GLU A 28 -42.28 4.98 16.48
N LEU A 29 -42.53 3.77 16.00
CA LEU A 29 -42.49 3.44 14.56
C LEU A 29 -43.83 3.60 13.84
N GLU A 30 -44.89 3.95 14.57
CA GLU A 30 -46.24 4.11 14.05
C GLU A 30 -46.76 2.84 13.34
N VAL A 31 -46.54 1.68 13.96
CA VAL A 31 -46.91 0.36 13.43
C VAL A 31 -47.60 -0.48 14.53
N ASN A 32 -48.21 -1.60 14.12
CA ASN A 32 -48.75 -2.52 15.12
C ASN A 32 -47.70 -3.42 15.74
N GLU A 33 -47.95 -3.98 16.94
CA GLU A 33 -47.02 -4.82 17.66
C GLU A 33 -46.61 -6.09 16.91
N ARG A 34 -47.44 -6.59 15.98
CA ARG A 34 -47.11 -7.77 15.15
C ARG A 34 -46.02 -7.43 14.15
N GLU A 35 -45.98 -6.24 13.62
CA GLU A 35 -44.93 -5.80 12.73
C GLU A 35 -43.59 -5.66 13.43
N ILE A 36 -43.56 -5.28 14.69
CA ILE A 36 -42.34 -5.26 15.49
C ILE A 36 -41.72 -6.66 15.60
N THR A 37 -42.56 -7.69 15.75
CA THR A 37 -42.06 -9.08 15.75
C THR A 37 -41.45 -9.46 14.40
N ARG A 38 -42.05 -9.05 13.28
CA ARG A 38 -41.49 -9.29 11.94
C ARG A 38 -40.19 -8.55 11.71
N TYR A 39 -40.11 -7.27 12.11
CA TYR A 39 -38.86 -6.52 12.02
C TYR A 39 -37.75 -7.13 12.87
N LYS A 40 -38.07 -7.68 14.05
CA LYS A 40 -37.12 -8.45 14.85
C LYS A 40 -36.59 -9.67 14.06
N GLU A 41 -37.50 -10.48 13.48
CA GLU A 41 -37.15 -11.67 12.69
C GLU A 41 -36.31 -11.29 11.47
N ASP A 42 -36.66 -10.21 10.77
CA ASP A 42 -35.90 -9.69 9.63
C ASP A 42 -34.48 -9.24 10.05
N LEU A 43 -34.35 -8.57 11.19
CA LEU A 43 -33.06 -8.15 11.74
C LEU A 43 -32.23 -9.35 12.23
N GLU A 44 -32.85 -10.35 12.86
CA GLU A 44 -32.18 -11.58 13.28
C GLU A 44 -31.69 -12.40 12.09
N SER A 45 -32.47 -12.48 11.02
CA SER A 45 -32.06 -13.13 9.78
C SER A 45 -30.92 -12.38 9.09
N ALA A 46 -30.80 -11.07 9.34
CA ALA A 46 -29.69 -10.23 8.89
C ALA A 46 -28.45 -10.29 9.85
N GLY A 47 -28.48 -11.16 10.87
CA GLY A 47 -27.35 -11.35 11.79
C GLY A 47 -27.36 -10.49 13.06
N VAL A 48 -28.43 -9.71 13.30
CA VAL A 48 -28.58 -8.91 14.52
C VAL A 48 -29.13 -9.77 15.65
N THR A 49 -28.42 -9.90 16.77
CA THR A 49 -28.93 -10.66 17.91
C THR A 49 -29.76 -9.77 18.84
N ILE A 50 -31.07 -10.06 18.95
CA ILE A 50 -32.01 -9.31 19.78
C ILE A 50 -32.56 -10.23 20.88
N ASN A 51 -32.22 -9.93 22.14
CA ASN A 51 -32.78 -10.63 23.28
C ASN A 51 -34.21 -10.13 23.54
N ASN A 52 -35.13 -11.07 23.81
CA ASN A 52 -36.50 -10.78 24.19
C ASN A 52 -36.80 -11.32 25.57
N THR A 53 -37.03 -10.44 26.52
CA THR A 53 -37.43 -10.81 27.86
C THR A 53 -38.91 -10.54 28.07
N THR A 54 -39.62 -11.48 28.68
CA THR A 54 -41.06 -11.41 29.01
C THR A 54 -41.28 -10.93 30.43
N GLY A 55 -42.48 -10.38 30.73
CA GLY A 55 -42.90 -9.96 32.07
C GLY A 55 -43.00 -8.44 32.23
N LYS A 56 -43.27 -8.01 33.48
CA LYS A 56 -43.52 -6.59 33.81
C LYS A 56 -42.43 -5.62 33.38
N TYR A 57 -41.19 -6.12 33.29
CA TYR A 57 -40.00 -5.38 32.87
C TYR A 57 -39.42 -5.98 31.57
N GLY A 58 -40.26 -6.66 30.79
CA GLY A 58 -39.90 -7.27 29.51
C GLY A 58 -39.62 -6.24 28.41
N GLY A 59 -38.91 -6.66 27.37
CA GLY A 59 -38.61 -5.84 26.22
C GLY A 59 -37.54 -6.44 25.34
N TYR A 60 -37.26 -5.77 24.26
CA TYR A 60 -36.19 -6.08 23.33
C TYR A 60 -34.92 -5.35 23.71
N GLU A 61 -33.82 -6.05 23.65
CA GLU A 61 -32.48 -5.56 23.96
C GLU A 61 -31.49 -6.12 22.94
N LEU A 62 -30.61 -5.29 22.44
CA LEU A 62 -29.54 -5.76 21.57
C LEU A 62 -28.46 -6.51 22.40
N VAL A 63 -28.02 -7.64 21.90
CA VAL A 63 -26.94 -8.43 22.52
C VAL A 63 -25.64 -8.10 21.83
N GLY A 64 -24.68 -7.54 22.58
CA GLY A 64 -23.37 -7.13 22.05
C GLY A 64 -23.34 -5.68 21.55
N ASN A 65 -22.18 -5.18 21.19
CA ASN A 65 -21.98 -3.81 20.69
C ASN A 65 -21.86 -3.70 19.16
N ASP A 66 -21.88 -4.81 18.41
CA ASP A 66 -21.46 -4.90 17.00
C ASP A 66 -22.55 -5.49 16.10
N TYR A 67 -23.72 -4.87 16.07
CA TYR A 67 -24.92 -5.38 15.41
C TYR A 67 -24.95 -5.28 13.88
N LEU A 68 -23.99 -4.60 13.28
CA LEU A 68 -23.93 -4.39 11.83
C LEU A 68 -22.70 -5.04 11.16
N LEU A 69 -21.84 -5.67 11.96
CA LEU A 69 -20.63 -6.30 11.48
C LEU A 69 -20.42 -7.65 12.19
N ASN A 70 -21.37 -8.57 12.06
CA ASN A 70 -20.97 -9.97 12.02
C ASN A 70 -20.21 -10.13 10.69
N LEU A 71 -18.98 -9.68 10.68
CA LEU A 71 -18.02 -10.09 9.67
C LEU A 71 -17.82 -11.58 9.91
N ASP A 72 -18.61 -12.40 9.24
CA ASP A 72 -18.42 -13.85 9.21
C ASP A 72 -17.19 -14.15 8.35
N LEU A 73 -16.05 -13.66 8.84
CA LEU A 73 -14.77 -13.91 8.19
C LEU A 73 -14.42 -15.38 8.42
N SER A 74 -14.13 -16.05 7.34
CA SER A 74 -13.58 -17.39 7.37
C SER A 74 -12.20 -17.37 8.07
N TYR A 75 -11.78 -18.53 8.50
CA TYR A 75 -10.46 -18.76 9.04
C TYR A 75 -9.32 -18.32 8.10
N ASP A 76 -9.49 -18.64 6.80
CA ASP A 76 -8.50 -18.30 5.78
C ASP A 76 -8.38 -16.78 5.55
N GLU A 77 -9.50 -16.05 5.59
CA GLU A 77 -9.48 -14.59 5.44
C GLU A 77 -8.74 -13.91 6.59
N LEU A 78 -8.95 -14.37 7.82
CA LEU A 78 -8.22 -13.85 8.99
C LEU A 78 -6.72 -14.19 8.93
N ASN A 79 -6.36 -15.39 8.48
CA ASN A 79 -4.97 -15.77 8.27
C ASN A 79 -4.28 -14.92 7.21
N ILE A 80 -4.96 -14.57 6.11
CA ILE A 80 -4.43 -13.68 5.08
C ILE A 80 -4.15 -12.29 5.67
N LEU A 81 -5.08 -11.74 6.45
CA LEU A 81 -4.87 -10.44 7.10
C LEU A 81 -3.65 -10.45 8.03
N ASP A 82 -3.44 -11.52 8.78
CA ASP A 82 -2.26 -11.65 9.64
C ASP A 82 -0.97 -11.75 8.84
N ARG A 83 -0.95 -12.56 7.78
CA ARG A 83 0.23 -12.70 6.91
C ARG A 83 0.61 -11.36 6.29
N VAL A 84 -0.35 -10.64 5.72
CA VAL A 84 -0.11 -9.29 5.17
C VAL A 84 0.40 -8.34 6.24
N THR A 85 -0.12 -8.42 7.47
CA THR A 85 0.34 -7.59 8.58
C THR A 85 1.79 -7.90 8.94
N GLU A 86 2.17 -9.16 9.03
CA GLU A 86 3.56 -9.58 9.30
C GLU A 86 4.51 -9.24 8.14
N GLU A 87 4.06 -9.31 6.88
CA GLU A 87 4.84 -8.85 5.72
C GLU A 87 5.14 -7.35 5.80
N LEU A 88 4.13 -6.52 6.08
CA LEU A 88 4.31 -5.08 6.24
C LEU A 88 5.24 -4.74 7.41
N LYS A 89 5.17 -5.51 8.50
CA LYS A 89 6.10 -5.39 9.63
C LYS A 89 7.53 -5.72 9.22
N ALA A 90 7.74 -6.83 8.54
CA ALA A 90 9.06 -7.26 8.06
C ALA A 90 9.68 -6.26 7.07
N GLN A 91 8.85 -5.56 6.31
CA GLN A 91 9.27 -4.49 5.39
C GLN A 91 9.51 -3.14 6.10
N GLY A 92 9.21 -3.01 7.40
CA GLY A 92 9.28 -1.75 8.13
C GLY A 92 8.25 -0.71 7.64
N SER A 93 7.13 -1.16 7.10
CA SER A 93 6.10 -0.29 6.53
C SER A 93 5.39 0.51 7.62
N HIS A 94 5.19 1.81 7.38
CA HIS A 94 4.42 2.67 8.28
C HIS A 94 2.92 2.30 8.37
N TYR A 95 2.42 1.49 7.42
CA TYR A 95 1.04 0.97 7.47
C TYR A 95 0.86 -0.14 8.50
N TYR A 96 1.94 -0.80 8.95
CA TYR A 96 1.88 -1.92 9.88
C TYR A 96 1.04 -1.63 11.12
N SER A 97 1.35 -0.55 11.83
CA SER A 97 0.69 -0.21 13.11
C SER A 97 -0.82 0.02 12.95
N THR A 98 -1.21 0.63 11.83
CA THR A 98 -2.61 0.88 11.52
C THR A 98 -3.34 -0.42 11.15
N LEU A 99 -2.74 -1.26 10.30
CA LEU A 99 -3.33 -2.55 9.91
C LEU A 99 -3.42 -3.52 11.10
N ASP A 100 -2.41 -3.57 11.96
CA ASP A 100 -2.43 -4.37 13.20
C ASP A 100 -3.58 -3.93 14.13
N SER A 101 -3.80 -2.62 14.27
CA SER A 101 -4.94 -2.09 15.03
C SER A 101 -6.29 -2.48 14.41
N ILE A 102 -6.40 -2.44 13.07
CA ILE A 102 -7.61 -2.86 12.35
C ILE A 102 -7.84 -4.37 12.56
N ASN A 103 -6.80 -5.19 12.40
CA ASN A 103 -6.88 -6.65 12.62
C ASN A 103 -7.37 -6.99 14.03
N LYS A 104 -6.84 -6.32 15.04
CA LYS A 104 -7.29 -6.49 16.43
C LYS A 104 -8.79 -6.16 16.61
N LYS A 105 -9.27 -5.08 15.98
CA LYS A 105 -10.70 -4.72 16.00
C LYS A 105 -11.57 -5.76 15.29
N ILE A 106 -11.13 -6.22 14.11
CA ILE A 106 -11.82 -7.26 13.34
C ILE A 106 -11.92 -8.56 14.15
N ARG A 107 -10.83 -8.96 14.84
CA ARG A 107 -10.82 -10.16 15.69
C ARG A 107 -11.79 -10.06 16.85
N VAL A 108 -11.88 -8.92 17.52
CA VAL A 108 -12.85 -8.68 18.58
C VAL A 108 -14.29 -8.76 18.03
N ALA A 109 -14.53 -8.19 16.83
CA ALA A 109 -15.86 -8.20 16.21
C ALA A 109 -16.29 -9.60 15.71
N SER A 110 -15.35 -10.46 15.31
CA SER A 110 -15.67 -11.80 14.78
C SER A 110 -16.06 -12.83 15.81
N ASN A 111 -16.02 -12.50 17.13
CA ASN A 111 -16.41 -13.38 18.25
C ASN A 111 -15.81 -14.80 18.26
N LYS A 112 -14.81 -15.07 17.40
CA LYS A 112 -14.15 -16.37 17.31
C LYS A 112 -12.94 -16.39 18.24
N LYS A 113 -12.81 -17.41 19.10
CA LYS A 113 -11.61 -17.64 19.92
C LYS A 113 -10.48 -18.14 19.01
N PHE A 114 -9.64 -17.22 18.53
CA PHE A 114 -8.58 -17.50 17.56
C PHE A 114 -7.18 -17.69 18.15
N ASP A 115 -7.06 -17.65 19.48
CA ASP A 115 -5.75 -17.68 20.17
C ASP A 115 -4.91 -18.93 19.89
N ASP A 116 -5.54 -20.04 19.45
CA ASP A 116 -4.83 -21.31 19.25
C ASP A 116 -4.14 -21.47 17.89
N ILE A 117 -4.30 -20.52 16.94
CA ILE A 117 -3.97 -20.77 15.55
C ILE A 117 -2.79 -19.92 15.06
N ILE A 118 -2.63 -18.72 15.58
CA ILE A 118 -1.48 -17.84 15.25
C ILE A 118 -0.15 -18.51 15.63
N ASN A 119 -0.16 -19.27 16.72
CA ASN A 119 1.02 -20.03 17.19
C ASN A 119 1.37 -21.26 16.33
N LYS A 120 0.54 -21.62 15.34
CA LYS A 120 0.75 -22.80 14.48
C LYS A 120 1.24 -22.47 13.06
N SER A 121 1.21 -21.20 12.63
CA SER A 121 1.75 -20.86 11.31
C SER A 121 3.26 -20.65 11.41
N ASN A 122 4.04 -21.56 10.81
CA ASN A 122 5.48 -21.37 10.61
C ASN A 122 5.76 -20.34 9.49
N TYR A 123 4.94 -19.27 9.37
CA TYR A 123 5.16 -18.23 8.39
C TYR A 123 6.10 -17.16 8.93
N TYR A 124 7.16 -16.90 8.19
CA TYR A 124 8.14 -15.86 8.48
C TYR A 124 8.44 -15.09 7.22
N SER A 125 8.26 -13.77 7.24
CA SER A 125 8.67 -12.88 6.16
C SER A 125 10.02 -12.26 6.50
N LYS A 126 10.99 -12.38 5.58
CA LYS A 126 12.31 -11.79 5.70
C LYS A 126 12.55 -10.80 4.58
N GLY A 127 12.83 -9.56 4.93
CA GLY A 127 13.17 -8.50 3.99
C GLY A 127 14.31 -7.62 4.51
N VAL A 128 14.84 -6.77 3.63
CA VAL A 128 15.74 -5.68 4.04
C VAL A 128 14.88 -4.52 4.49
N THR A 129 14.97 -4.16 5.76
CA THR A 129 14.22 -3.03 6.33
C THR A 129 15.06 -1.77 6.33
N LEU A 130 14.42 -0.64 6.09
CA LEU A 130 15.05 0.66 6.26
C LEU A 130 15.20 0.98 7.76
N LYS A 131 16.32 1.60 8.13
CA LYS A 131 16.50 2.17 9.47
C LYS A 131 15.76 3.50 9.52
N ILE A 132 14.46 3.46 9.83
CA ILE A 132 13.59 4.65 9.89
C ILE A 132 12.87 4.72 11.23
N ASN A 133 12.56 5.94 11.66
CA ASN A 133 11.54 6.15 12.67
C ASN A 133 10.18 6.11 11.96
N VAL A 134 9.42 5.05 12.22
CA VAL A 134 8.14 4.76 11.54
C VAL A 134 7.12 5.89 11.76
N GLU A 135 7.09 6.48 12.97
CA GLU A 135 6.12 7.54 13.28
C GLU A 135 6.48 8.86 12.59
N GLU A 136 7.76 9.21 12.51
CA GLU A 136 8.21 10.36 11.74
C GLU A 136 7.94 10.20 10.26
N GLU A 137 8.19 9.01 9.71
CA GLU A 137 7.93 8.69 8.30
C GLU A 137 6.44 8.83 7.99
N LYS A 138 5.57 8.31 8.85
CA LYS A 138 4.12 8.44 8.77
C LYS A 138 3.68 9.90 8.79
N ASN A 139 4.23 10.70 9.69
CA ASN A 139 3.89 12.12 9.80
C ASN A 139 4.29 12.89 8.52
N LYS A 140 5.48 12.63 7.98
CA LYS A 140 5.93 13.20 6.70
C LYS A 140 4.98 12.80 5.57
N TRP A 141 4.62 11.52 5.51
CA TRP A 141 3.69 10.98 4.52
C TRP A 141 2.33 11.70 4.58
N LEU A 142 1.77 11.88 5.77
CA LEU A 142 0.47 12.55 5.96
C LEU A 142 0.50 14.02 5.49
N ILE A 143 1.56 14.77 5.81
CA ILE A 143 1.69 16.17 5.39
C ILE A 143 1.82 16.27 3.87
N ILE A 144 2.62 15.40 3.24
CA ILE A 144 2.80 15.38 1.79
C ILE A 144 1.49 14.99 1.10
N ASN A 145 0.79 13.98 1.62
CA ASN A 145 -0.49 13.53 1.10
C ASN A 145 -1.56 14.63 1.18
N ASP A 146 -1.60 15.38 2.28
CA ASP A 146 -2.46 16.56 2.42
C ASP A 146 -2.15 17.61 1.35
N GLY A 147 -0.85 17.87 1.10
CA GLY A 147 -0.40 18.74 0.01
C GLY A 147 -0.87 18.28 -1.38
N ILE A 148 -0.86 16.96 -1.64
CA ILE A 148 -1.32 16.38 -2.91
C ILE A 148 -2.83 16.54 -3.06
N ILE A 149 -3.60 16.16 -2.03
CA ILE A 149 -5.07 16.18 -2.06
C ILE A 149 -5.59 17.61 -2.22
N ASN A 150 -5.05 18.54 -1.43
CA ASN A 150 -5.50 19.93 -1.38
C ASN A 150 -4.75 20.84 -2.36
N LYS A 151 -3.90 20.28 -3.23
CA LYS A 151 -3.08 21.01 -4.21
C LYS A 151 -2.29 22.15 -3.57
N LYS A 152 -1.71 21.90 -2.40
CA LYS A 152 -0.90 22.88 -1.64
C LYS A 152 0.58 22.57 -1.77
N LYS A 153 1.38 23.60 -1.94
CA LYS A 153 2.84 23.46 -1.94
C LYS A 153 3.36 23.02 -0.58
N ILE A 154 4.48 22.34 -0.59
CA ILE A 154 5.21 21.94 0.61
C ILE A 154 6.61 22.55 0.61
N GLU A 155 7.10 22.88 1.78
CA GLU A 155 8.50 23.22 2.03
C GLU A 155 9.16 21.99 2.67
N ILE A 156 10.31 21.57 2.12
CA ILE A 156 11.08 20.45 2.66
C ILE A 156 12.53 20.87 2.95
N GLU A 157 13.08 20.40 4.06
CA GLU A 157 14.53 20.35 4.30
C GLU A 157 15.00 18.95 3.89
N TYR A 158 15.85 18.87 2.88
CA TYR A 158 16.18 17.62 2.20
C TYR A 158 17.69 17.40 2.12
N THR A 159 18.16 16.21 2.51
CA THR A 159 19.55 15.77 2.34
C THR A 159 19.63 14.87 1.11
N ASP A 160 20.41 15.23 0.12
CA ASP A 160 20.55 14.46 -1.10
C ASP A 160 21.44 13.21 -0.92
N SER A 161 21.67 12.44 -2.01
CA SER A 161 22.51 11.24 -1.96
C SER A 161 23.99 11.51 -1.70
N LYS A 162 24.42 12.76 -1.85
CA LYS A 162 25.82 13.21 -1.59
C LYS A 162 25.97 13.81 -0.18
N GLY A 163 24.90 13.80 0.63
CA GLY A 163 24.89 14.38 1.96
C GLY A 163 24.69 15.92 1.98
N VAL A 164 24.37 16.54 0.84
CA VAL A 164 24.16 17.99 0.77
C VAL A 164 22.75 18.35 1.23
N GLU A 165 22.67 19.19 2.24
CA GLU A 165 21.39 19.72 2.75
C GLU A 165 20.90 20.90 1.91
N SER A 166 19.60 20.96 1.71
CA SER A 166 18.95 22.04 0.97
C SER A 166 17.50 22.22 1.38
N LYS A 167 17.05 23.47 1.33
CA LYS A 167 15.65 23.83 1.53
C LYS A 167 14.97 23.97 0.17
N ARG A 168 13.79 23.37 -0.01
CA ARG A 168 13.10 23.35 -1.29
C ARG A 168 11.60 23.55 -1.13
N ILE A 169 11.01 24.31 -2.06
CA ILE A 169 9.56 24.39 -2.23
C ILE A 169 9.20 23.46 -3.38
N VAL A 170 8.23 22.58 -3.14
CA VAL A 170 7.81 21.55 -4.08
C VAL A 170 6.29 21.52 -4.20
N ASN A 171 5.79 21.38 -5.41
CA ASN A 171 4.40 21.06 -5.71
C ASN A 171 4.28 19.53 -5.70
N PRO A 172 3.72 18.89 -4.66
CA PRO A 172 3.70 17.44 -4.58
C PRO A 172 2.62 16.86 -5.50
N TYR A 173 2.99 15.87 -6.32
CA TYR A 173 2.12 15.30 -7.34
C TYR A 173 1.60 13.90 -7.00
N GLY A 174 2.39 13.09 -6.32
CA GLY A 174 2.00 11.72 -5.95
C GLY A 174 3.01 11.06 -5.02
N LEU A 175 2.53 10.09 -4.24
CA LEU A 175 3.30 9.23 -3.33
C LEU A 175 3.36 7.81 -3.86
N PHE A 176 4.48 7.13 -3.67
CA PHE A 176 4.63 5.72 -4.03
C PHE A 176 5.67 5.04 -3.13
N THR A 177 5.63 3.72 -3.14
CA THR A 177 6.62 2.88 -2.43
C THR A 177 7.44 2.10 -3.46
N TYR A 178 8.75 2.05 -3.27
CA TYR A 178 9.67 1.30 -4.11
C TYR A 178 10.72 0.61 -3.24
N TYR A 179 10.85 -0.71 -3.34
CA TYR A 179 11.71 -1.55 -2.47
C TYR A 179 11.58 -1.22 -0.98
N GLY A 180 10.35 -1.09 -0.49
CA GLY A 180 10.06 -0.81 0.92
C GLY A 180 10.33 0.62 1.38
N ALA A 181 10.87 1.49 0.52
CA ALA A 181 11.06 2.90 0.81
C ALA A 181 9.93 3.76 0.25
N ASN A 182 9.53 4.80 0.99
CA ASN A 182 8.53 5.75 0.53
C ASN A 182 9.18 6.91 -0.22
N PHE A 183 8.52 7.29 -1.30
CA PHE A 183 8.93 8.41 -2.16
C PHE A 183 7.73 9.28 -2.50
N PHE A 184 7.98 10.52 -2.84
CA PHE A 184 7.02 11.34 -3.55
C PHE A 184 7.63 11.97 -4.79
N VAL A 185 6.79 12.24 -5.76
CA VAL A 185 7.13 12.98 -6.99
C VAL A 185 6.50 14.36 -6.89
N GLY A 186 7.22 15.37 -7.31
CA GLY A 186 6.71 16.73 -7.36
C GLY A 186 7.59 17.66 -8.18
N PHE A 187 7.02 18.81 -8.59
CA PHE A 187 7.75 19.86 -9.27
C PHE A 187 8.56 20.66 -8.28
N CYS A 188 9.87 20.64 -8.42
CA CYS A 188 10.81 21.35 -7.58
C CYS A 188 11.06 22.78 -8.09
N ASN A 189 10.56 23.78 -7.40
CA ASN A 189 10.69 25.19 -7.84
C ASN A 189 12.16 25.61 -7.97
N ALA A 190 13.05 25.16 -7.08
CA ALA A 190 14.47 25.51 -7.11
C ALA A 190 15.23 24.91 -8.30
N LYS A 191 14.74 23.81 -8.90
CA LYS A 191 15.36 23.14 -10.05
C LYS A 191 14.54 23.29 -11.32
N ASN A 192 13.32 23.81 -11.23
CA ASN A 192 12.38 24.00 -12.33
C ASN A 192 12.08 22.71 -13.10
N GLU A 193 11.99 21.58 -12.39
CA GLU A 193 11.76 20.25 -12.98
C GLU A 193 11.01 19.32 -12.01
N ILE A 194 10.37 18.27 -12.55
CA ILE A 194 9.75 17.21 -11.75
C ILE A 194 10.86 16.32 -11.20
N ARG A 195 10.84 16.10 -9.90
CA ARG A 195 11.83 15.28 -9.17
C ARG A 195 11.16 14.26 -8.26
N THR A 196 11.90 13.19 -8.01
CA THR A 196 11.56 12.17 -7.02
C THR A 196 12.35 12.43 -5.73
N PHE A 197 11.65 12.39 -4.60
CA PHE A 197 12.20 12.63 -3.27
C PHE A 197 11.96 11.42 -2.39
N LYS A 198 13.00 10.91 -1.73
CA LYS A 198 12.90 9.81 -0.77
C LYS A 198 12.51 10.37 0.61
N LEU A 199 11.43 9.86 1.24
CA LEU A 199 10.89 10.43 2.48
C LEU A 199 11.90 10.36 3.63
N VAL A 200 12.66 9.28 3.75
CA VAL A 200 13.69 9.14 4.79
C VAL A 200 14.78 10.22 4.73
N ARG A 201 14.98 10.87 3.58
CA ARG A 201 15.94 11.96 3.38
C ARG A 201 15.37 13.36 3.65
N ILE A 202 14.11 13.44 4.02
CA ILE A 202 13.45 14.67 4.41
C ILE A 202 13.69 14.86 5.91
N ASN A 203 14.40 15.92 6.31
CA ASN A 203 14.61 16.25 7.70
C ASN A 203 13.36 16.93 8.30
N LYS A 204 12.77 17.86 7.54
CA LYS A 204 11.51 18.53 7.90
C LYS A 204 10.63 18.74 6.70
N VAL A 205 9.32 18.70 6.92
CA VAL A 205 8.30 19.03 5.91
C VAL A 205 7.23 19.93 6.54
N LYS A 206 6.78 20.93 5.75
CA LYS A 206 5.69 21.83 6.14
C LYS A 206 4.76 22.04 4.96
N LEU A 207 3.46 22.08 5.21
CA LEU A 207 2.46 22.53 4.25
C LEU A 207 2.46 24.05 4.15
N ILE A 208 2.49 24.62 2.95
CA ILE A 208 2.33 26.05 2.69
C ILE A 208 0.86 26.30 2.39
N LYS A 209 0.10 26.72 3.41
CA LYS A 209 -1.37 26.78 3.34
C LYS A 209 -1.89 27.78 2.30
N ASP A 210 -1.18 28.88 2.11
CA ASP A 210 -1.62 30.00 1.27
C ASP A 210 -1.18 29.87 -0.21
N GLU A 211 -0.32 28.90 -0.54
CA GLU A 211 0.17 28.67 -1.88
C GLU A 211 -0.42 27.38 -2.48
N SER A 212 -1.18 27.55 -3.55
CA SER A 212 -1.70 26.45 -4.35
C SER A 212 -0.89 26.28 -5.63
N PHE A 213 -1.05 25.11 -6.29
CA PHE A 213 -0.45 24.83 -7.58
C PHE A 213 -1.43 24.11 -8.49
N GLU A 214 -1.23 24.24 -9.80
CA GLU A 214 -1.93 23.42 -10.78
C GLU A 214 -1.05 22.21 -11.16
N ARG A 215 -1.67 21.02 -11.13
CA ARG A 215 -0.96 19.76 -11.39
C ARG A 215 -0.79 19.47 -12.89
N GLY A 216 -1.64 20.06 -13.73
CA GLY A 216 -1.75 19.69 -15.16
C GLY A 216 -2.16 18.22 -15.34
N ASP A 217 -1.77 17.65 -16.47
CA ASP A 217 -2.10 16.25 -16.84
C ASP A 217 -1.10 15.22 -16.28
N PHE A 218 -0.39 15.56 -15.18
CA PHE A 218 0.57 14.62 -14.59
C PHE A 218 -0.09 13.33 -14.14
N ASN A 219 0.41 12.20 -14.60
CA ASN A 219 0.00 10.86 -14.19
C ASN A 219 1.18 10.12 -13.55
N LEU A 220 1.00 9.72 -12.29
CA LEU A 220 2.06 9.05 -11.52
C LEU A 220 2.43 7.69 -12.12
N LYS A 221 1.44 6.91 -12.60
CA LYS A 221 1.68 5.60 -13.21
C LYS A 221 2.57 5.77 -14.44
N THR A 222 2.18 6.61 -15.39
CA THR A 222 2.96 6.90 -16.59
C THR A 222 4.35 7.48 -16.28
N TYR A 223 4.46 8.26 -15.18
CA TYR A 223 5.76 8.76 -14.73
C TYR A 223 6.66 7.64 -14.22
N LEU A 224 6.13 6.59 -13.62
CA LEU A 224 6.89 5.45 -13.08
C LEU A 224 7.06 4.30 -14.09
N ASP A 225 6.29 4.28 -15.19
CA ASP A 225 6.33 3.22 -16.19
C ASP A 225 7.71 3.13 -16.89
N ASN A 226 8.09 1.90 -17.24
CA ASN A 226 9.33 1.55 -17.94
C ASN A 226 10.63 2.00 -17.24
N ASN A 227 10.61 2.14 -15.93
CA ASN A 227 11.78 2.43 -15.12
C ASN A 227 12.31 1.15 -14.44
N ILE A 228 13.56 0.77 -14.71
CA ILE A 228 14.27 -0.25 -13.89
C ILE A 228 14.59 0.32 -12.50
N GLY A 229 14.51 1.63 -12.35
CA GLY A 229 14.74 2.34 -11.11
C GLY A 229 13.94 3.63 -10.98
N LEU A 230 14.48 4.60 -10.25
CA LEU A 230 13.82 5.88 -9.95
C LEU A 230 14.37 7.07 -10.73
N PHE A 231 15.51 6.92 -11.42
CA PHE A 231 16.12 7.98 -12.20
C PHE A 231 15.60 7.97 -13.64
N ARG A 232 15.50 9.14 -14.23
CA ARG A 232 15.03 9.38 -15.61
C ARG A 232 16.07 10.18 -16.39
N ASP A 233 17.32 9.73 -16.35
CA ASP A 233 18.48 10.38 -16.97
C ASP A 233 18.75 9.89 -18.40
N GLY A 234 17.75 9.29 -19.05
CA GLY A 234 17.80 8.83 -20.43
C GLY A 234 16.79 7.75 -20.73
N ARG A 235 16.55 7.51 -22.01
CA ARG A 235 15.65 6.47 -22.50
C ARG A 235 16.38 5.61 -23.53
N TYR A 236 16.43 4.29 -23.28
CA TYR A 236 17.27 3.36 -24.03
C TYR A 236 16.50 2.12 -24.44
N ASN A 237 16.60 1.74 -25.71
CA ASN A 237 16.21 0.40 -26.15
C ASN A 237 17.38 -0.53 -25.84
N ILE A 238 17.22 -1.38 -24.84
CA ILE A 238 18.25 -2.34 -24.44
C ILE A 238 17.99 -3.69 -25.09
N LYS A 239 19.08 -4.36 -25.48
CA LYS A 239 19.08 -5.75 -25.91
C LYS A 239 20.20 -6.49 -25.17
N LEU A 240 19.80 -7.44 -24.36
CA LEU A 240 20.68 -8.19 -23.47
C LEU A 240 20.68 -9.66 -23.84
N LYS A 241 21.85 -10.28 -23.83
CA LYS A 241 22.00 -11.74 -23.87
C LYS A 241 22.27 -12.24 -22.47
N ILE A 242 21.39 -13.09 -21.93
CA ILE A 242 21.47 -13.59 -20.57
C ILE A 242 21.63 -15.12 -20.61
N LYS A 243 22.70 -15.64 -19.98
CA LYS A 243 23.07 -17.06 -20.04
C LYS A 243 22.33 -17.90 -19.01
N TYR A 244 22.12 -19.16 -19.33
CA TYR A 244 21.74 -20.17 -18.33
C TYR A 244 22.93 -20.55 -17.45
N PRO A 245 22.71 -20.91 -16.15
CA PRO A 245 21.41 -21.11 -15.51
C PRO A 245 20.69 -19.82 -15.04
N TYR A 246 21.36 -18.66 -15.03
CA TYR A 246 20.80 -17.39 -14.54
C TYR A 246 19.50 -16.98 -15.25
N ALA A 247 19.43 -17.20 -16.56
CA ALA A 247 18.27 -16.93 -17.39
C ALA A 247 16.99 -17.61 -16.89
N GLN A 248 17.08 -18.76 -16.22
CA GLN A 248 15.91 -19.46 -15.69
C GLN A 248 15.22 -18.62 -14.61
N GLY A 249 15.95 -18.19 -13.58
CA GLY A 249 15.41 -17.34 -12.52
C GLY A 249 15.01 -15.95 -13.03
N PHE A 250 15.72 -15.43 -14.05
CA PHE A 250 15.41 -14.14 -14.65
C PHE A 250 14.00 -14.13 -15.28
N LYS A 251 13.58 -15.19 -15.96
CA LYS A 251 12.25 -15.33 -16.59
C LYS A 251 11.11 -15.47 -15.58
N GLU A 252 11.37 -15.74 -14.33
CA GLU A 252 10.36 -15.86 -13.27
C GLU A 252 9.78 -14.49 -12.85
N PHE A 253 10.47 -13.41 -13.22
CA PHE A 253 10.07 -12.04 -12.89
C PHE A 253 9.60 -11.31 -14.15
N LYS A 254 8.58 -10.47 -14.00
CA LYS A 254 8.22 -9.45 -14.98
C LYS A 254 8.97 -8.16 -14.58
N TRP A 255 9.96 -7.78 -15.36
CA TRP A 255 10.80 -6.63 -15.08
C TRP A 255 10.18 -5.31 -15.57
N LEU A 256 9.58 -5.34 -16.78
CA LEU A 256 8.94 -4.20 -17.43
C LEU A 256 7.65 -4.61 -18.13
N ASP A 257 6.76 -3.64 -18.40
CA ASP A 257 5.47 -3.96 -19.03
C ASP A 257 5.60 -4.40 -20.48
N ASP A 258 6.50 -3.76 -21.25
CA ASP A 258 6.69 -3.98 -22.69
C ASP A 258 7.96 -4.78 -23.00
N GLU A 259 8.39 -5.68 -22.12
CA GLU A 259 9.55 -6.52 -22.32
C GLU A 259 9.29 -7.67 -23.30
N ILE A 260 10.31 -8.02 -24.07
CA ILE A 260 10.29 -9.17 -24.98
C ILE A 260 11.42 -10.13 -24.58
N ILE A 261 11.07 -11.38 -24.35
CA ILE A 261 12.03 -12.46 -24.07
C ILE A 261 11.96 -13.49 -25.18
N THR A 262 13.10 -13.68 -25.89
CA THR A 262 13.26 -14.76 -26.86
C THR A 262 14.18 -15.81 -26.26
N ASP A 263 13.68 -17.05 -26.13
CA ASP A 263 14.39 -18.14 -25.46
C ASP A 263 15.14 -19.04 -26.44
N TYR A 264 16.44 -19.07 -26.32
CA TYR A 264 17.38 -19.94 -27.04
C TYR A 264 17.95 -20.98 -26.08
N GLN A 265 17.05 -21.78 -25.45
CA GLN A 265 17.44 -22.72 -24.40
C GLN A 265 18.46 -23.75 -24.84
N LYS A 266 18.38 -24.23 -26.09
CA LYS A 266 19.34 -25.20 -26.64
C LYS A 266 20.75 -24.63 -26.80
N GLU A 267 20.82 -23.33 -27.09
CA GLU A 267 22.06 -22.56 -27.24
C GLU A 267 22.57 -22.00 -25.90
N GLY A 268 21.79 -22.17 -24.83
CA GLY A 268 22.17 -21.83 -23.47
C GLY A 268 21.99 -20.35 -23.08
N TYR A 269 21.07 -19.62 -23.72
CA TYR A 269 20.80 -18.21 -23.38
C TYR A 269 19.39 -17.77 -23.75
N ILE A 270 19.00 -16.57 -23.25
CA ILE A 270 17.85 -15.79 -23.70
C ILE A 270 18.30 -14.46 -24.27
N ILE A 271 17.49 -13.87 -25.14
CA ILE A 271 17.57 -12.47 -25.53
C ILE A 271 16.44 -11.72 -24.83
N TYR A 272 16.80 -10.67 -24.11
CA TYR A 272 15.88 -9.75 -23.44
C TYR A 272 15.93 -8.40 -24.14
N GLU A 273 14.77 -7.91 -24.57
CA GLU A 273 14.63 -6.61 -25.24
C GLU A 273 13.59 -5.79 -24.49
N ALA A 274 13.92 -4.53 -24.19
CA ALA A 274 13.00 -3.64 -23.50
C ALA A 274 13.41 -2.17 -23.70
N LEU A 275 12.40 -1.28 -23.58
CA LEU A 275 12.61 0.15 -23.50
C LEU A 275 12.71 0.55 -22.03
N VAL A 276 13.86 1.04 -21.60
CA VAL A 276 14.14 1.43 -20.21
C VAL A 276 14.34 2.92 -20.07
N ASN A 277 13.88 3.47 -18.95
CA ASN A 277 14.23 4.82 -18.52
C ASN A 277 15.27 4.73 -17.38
N GLY A 278 16.22 5.66 -17.35
CA GLY A 278 17.25 5.72 -16.30
C GLY A 278 18.52 4.94 -16.63
N LYS A 279 19.59 5.68 -17.01
CA LYS A 279 20.88 5.14 -17.41
C LYS A 279 21.59 4.47 -16.23
N ILE A 280 21.75 5.21 -15.14
CA ILE A 280 22.55 4.76 -13.97
C ILE A 280 22.01 3.45 -13.40
N GLN A 281 20.71 3.39 -13.12
CA GLN A 281 20.11 2.20 -12.53
C GLN A 281 20.04 1.01 -13.48
N THR A 282 19.90 1.26 -14.78
CA THR A 282 20.02 0.21 -15.81
C THR A 282 21.40 -0.42 -15.81
N ILE A 283 22.47 0.41 -15.71
CA ILE A 283 23.85 -0.09 -15.63
C ILE A 283 24.05 -0.91 -14.33
N GLU A 284 23.62 -0.39 -13.17
CA GLU A 284 23.68 -1.10 -11.90
C GLU A 284 22.96 -2.44 -11.94
N TRP A 285 21.78 -2.49 -12.54
CA TRP A 285 21.00 -3.70 -12.72
C TRP A 285 21.69 -4.72 -13.61
N ILE A 286 22.29 -4.29 -14.74
CA ILE A 286 23.05 -5.16 -15.64
C ILE A 286 24.29 -5.72 -14.95
N ILE A 287 25.04 -4.88 -14.23
CA ILE A 287 26.24 -5.30 -13.49
C ILE A 287 25.87 -6.30 -12.38
N GLY A 288 24.70 -6.15 -11.75
CA GLY A 288 24.20 -7.10 -10.75
C GLY A 288 24.02 -8.53 -11.28
N MET A 289 23.89 -8.71 -12.62
CA MET A 289 23.85 -10.04 -13.24
C MET A 289 25.25 -10.65 -13.45
N GLY A 290 26.31 -9.88 -13.23
CA GLY A 290 27.69 -10.31 -13.36
C GLY A 290 28.05 -10.82 -14.76
N SER A 291 28.81 -11.90 -14.85
CA SER A 291 29.24 -12.51 -16.12
C SER A 291 28.12 -13.23 -16.90
N ASN A 292 26.92 -13.30 -16.34
CA ASN A 292 25.78 -13.95 -16.98
C ASN A 292 25.10 -13.07 -18.04
N CYS A 293 25.35 -11.75 -18.02
CA CYS A 293 24.74 -10.80 -18.92
C CYS A 293 25.77 -10.20 -19.90
N THR A 294 25.36 -10.06 -21.15
CA THR A 294 26.09 -9.33 -22.19
C THR A 294 25.17 -8.29 -22.80
N VAL A 295 25.58 -7.04 -22.82
CA VAL A 295 24.86 -5.96 -23.51
C VAL A 295 25.14 -6.05 -24.99
N LEU A 296 24.09 -6.35 -25.77
CA LEU A 296 24.16 -6.35 -27.24
C LEU A 296 23.93 -4.95 -27.79
N GLU A 297 22.94 -4.25 -27.25
CA GLU A 297 22.53 -2.88 -27.62
C GLU A 297 22.04 -2.13 -26.39
N PRO A 298 22.17 -0.79 -26.35
CA PRO A 298 22.98 0.04 -27.24
C PRO A 298 24.48 0.05 -26.84
N GLU A 299 25.35 0.48 -27.76
CA GLU A 299 26.78 0.57 -27.49
C GLU A 299 27.13 1.50 -26.35
N GLU A 300 26.39 2.58 -26.17
CA GLU A 300 26.55 3.53 -25.07
C GLU A 300 26.44 2.80 -23.69
N ILE A 301 25.40 2.03 -23.47
CA ILE A 301 25.18 1.28 -22.22
C ILE A 301 26.27 0.21 -22.05
N ARG A 302 26.69 -0.46 -23.14
CA ARG A 302 27.77 -1.45 -23.12
C ARG A 302 29.08 -0.84 -22.63
N ASN A 303 29.46 0.32 -23.17
CA ASN A 303 30.70 1.01 -22.81
C ASN A 303 30.69 1.44 -21.34
N GLU A 304 29.59 1.95 -20.84
CA GLU A 304 29.43 2.32 -19.42
C GLU A 304 29.52 1.09 -18.49
N VAL A 305 28.95 -0.03 -18.88
CA VAL A 305 29.06 -1.30 -18.12
C VAL A 305 30.53 -1.75 -18.08
N ILE A 306 31.26 -1.68 -19.20
CA ILE A 306 32.68 -2.02 -19.27
C ILE A 306 33.50 -1.10 -18.37
N ASP A 307 33.27 0.21 -18.43
CA ASP A 307 34.01 1.17 -17.60
C ASP A 307 33.72 0.99 -16.11
N CYS A 308 32.48 0.69 -15.74
CA CYS A 308 32.16 0.35 -14.38
C CYS A 308 32.86 -0.95 -13.90
N ALA A 309 32.89 -1.98 -14.75
CA ALA A 309 33.59 -3.23 -14.45
C ALA A 309 35.10 -3.01 -14.28
N ARG A 310 35.74 -2.17 -15.09
CA ARG A 310 37.17 -1.80 -14.93
C ARG A 310 37.42 -1.13 -13.58
N LYS A 311 36.58 -0.16 -13.20
CA LYS A 311 36.69 0.50 -11.88
C LYS A 311 36.50 -0.46 -10.72
N ILE A 312 35.62 -1.46 -10.87
CA ILE A 312 35.47 -2.52 -9.85
C ILE A 312 36.78 -3.30 -9.71
N ILE A 313 37.43 -3.67 -10.81
CA ILE A 313 38.71 -4.36 -10.77
C ILE A 313 39.78 -3.47 -10.12
N GLU A 314 39.93 -2.24 -10.59
CA GLU A 314 40.90 -1.26 -10.06
C GLU A 314 40.76 -1.02 -8.56
N ASN A 315 39.52 -0.97 -8.04
CA ASN A 315 39.30 -0.77 -6.61
C ASN A 315 39.53 -2.02 -5.74
N ASN A 316 39.71 -3.19 -6.34
CA ASN A 316 39.93 -4.47 -5.64
C ASN A 316 41.29 -5.10 -5.90
N THR A 317 42.15 -4.45 -6.67
CA THR A 317 43.57 -4.80 -6.89
C THR A 317 44.48 -3.83 -6.20
#